data_7eecae9019f80d81961a988e64fc9c3c
#
_entry.id   7eecae9019f80d81961a988e64fc9c3c
#
_cell.length_a   1.000
_cell.length_b   1.000
_cell.length_c   1.000
_cell.angle_alpha   90.00
_cell.angle_beta   90.00
_cell.angle_gamma   90.00
#
_symmetry.space_group_name_H-M   'P 1'
#
loop_
_entity.id
_entity.type
_entity.pdbx_description
1 polymer ?
#
loop_
_entity_poly.entity_id
_entity_poly.type
_entity_poly.pdbx_seq_one_letter_code
_entity_poly.pdbx_strand_id
1 'polypeptide(L)'
;MALTTYDELKVSVSDFLNRDDLTTVIPDFITLSEAQMNREVRHYRMEKRATAQLNTQYTALPTDFLQPIRFVITGSDVSTLEQASALEISKLREANNDTTGKPTTYSILDSSIEVFPKPDATYTLE
;
A
#
# COMPACT_ATOMS: atom_id res chain seq x y z
N MET A 1 29.25 21.76 0.47
CA MET A 1 28.19 22.05 -0.51
C MET A 1 26.85 21.63 0.12
N ALA A 2 25.85 22.49 0.05
CA ALA A 2 24.53 22.12 0.54
C ALA A 2 23.83 21.26 -0.52
N LEU A 3 23.28 20.10 -0.17
CA LEU A 3 22.49 19.25 -1.07
C LEU A 3 21.00 19.59 -0.89
N THR A 4 20.60 20.72 -1.45
CA THR A 4 19.22 21.22 -1.31
C THR A 4 18.36 20.99 -2.54
N THR A 5 18.99 20.79 -3.70
CA THR A 5 18.33 20.55 -4.98
C THR A 5 18.79 19.26 -5.64
N TYR A 6 17.96 18.76 -6.54
CA TYR A 6 18.29 17.57 -7.35
C TYR A 6 19.52 17.78 -8.23
N ASP A 7 19.70 18.97 -8.77
CA ASP A 7 20.85 19.30 -9.62
C ASP A 7 22.15 19.33 -8.80
N GLU A 8 22.13 19.89 -7.60
CA GLU A 8 23.27 19.82 -6.67
C GLU A 8 23.64 18.38 -6.31
N LEU A 9 22.65 17.51 -6.13
CA LEU A 9 22.88 16.09 -5.89
C LEU A 9 23.60 15.44 -7.07
N LYS A 10 23.15 15.67 -8.30
CA LYS A 10 23.81 15.15 -9.51
C LYS A 10 25.27 15.60 -9.63
N VAL A 11 25.52 16.89 -9.41
CA VAL A 11 26.88 17.46 -9.43
C VAL A 11 27.74 16.82 -8.34
N SER A 12 27.21 16.72 -7.13
CA SER A 12 27.94 16.10 -6.01
C SER A 12 28.30 14.62 -6.28
N VAL A 13 27.41 13.87 -6.92
CA VAL A 13 27.69 12.48 -7.33
C VAL A 13 28.77 12.43 -8.41
N SER A 14 28.74 13.31 -9.40
CA SER A 14 29.76 13.43 -10.43
C SER A 14 31.13 13.76 -9.84
N ASP A 15 31.19 14.74 -8.95
CA ASP A 15 32.41 15.15 -8.26
C ASP A 15 32.99 14.01 -7.39
N PHE A 16 32.12 13.28 -6.67
CA PHE A 16 32.52 12.15 -5.85
C PHE A 16 33.13 11.02 -6.69
N LEU A 17 32.53 10.75 -7.85
CA LEU A 17 33.04 9.75 -8.81
C LEU A 17 34.26 10.23 -9.60
N ASN A 18 34.56 11.54 -9.56
CA ASN A 18 35.56 12.20 -10.37
C ASN A 18 35.44 11.86 -11.88
N ARG A 19 34.19 11.91 -12.40
CA ARG A 19 33.85 11.55 -13.78
C ARG A 19 32.77 12.48 -14.34
N ASP A 20 33.06 13.09 -15.47
CA ASP A 20 32.16 14.02 -16.17
C ASP A 20 31.33 13.35 -17.28
N ASP A 21 31.68 12.11 -17.64
CA ASP A 21 31.05 11.35 -18.72
C ASP A 21 29.75 10.62 -18.28
N LEU A 22 29.41 10.64 -16.99
CA LEU A 22 28.26 9.90 -16.44
C LEU A 22 27.01 10.78 -16.19
N THR A 23 26.99 12.01 -16.68
CA THR A 23 25.91 12.97 -16.46
C THR A 23 24.53 12.47 -16.89
N THR A 24 24.47 11.62 -17.92
CA THR A 24 23.23 11.02 -18.42
C THR A 24 22.78 9.80 -17.63
N VAL A 25 23.70 9.12 -16.91
CA VAL A 25 23.45 7.89 -16.18
C VAL A 25 23.19 8.13 -14.68
N ILE A 26 23.75 9.20 -14.12
CA ILE A 26 23.55 9.57 -12.72
C ILE A 26 22.07 9.66 -12.31
N PRO A 27 21.16 10.26 -13.11
CA PRO A 27 19.74 10.26 -12.84
C PRO A 27 19.14 8.85 -12.67
N ASP A 28 19.61 7.88 -13.46
CA ASP A 28 19.13 6.49 -13.38
C ASP A 28 19.54 5.84 -12.05
N PHE A 29 20.77 6.08 -11.60
CA PHE A 29 21.25 5.60 -10.30
C PHE A 29 20.49 6.22 -9.14
N ILE A 30 20.18 7.51 -9.20
CA ILE A 30 19.36 8.18 -8.19
C ILE A 30 17.95 7.55 -8.15
N THR A 31 17.32 7.35 -9.31
CA THR A 31 16.00 6.73 -9.41
C THR A 31 15.99 5.30 -8.83
N LEU A 32 17.03 4.51 -9.11
CA LEU A 32 17.16 3.17 -8.53
C LEU A 32 17.31 3.20 -7.01
N SER A 33 18.10 4.16 -6.49
CA SER A 33 18.28 4.32 -5.04
C SER A 33 16.99 4.78 -4.36
N GLU A 34 16.25 5.70 -4.97
CA GLU A 34 14.93 6.14 -4.47
C GLU A 34 13.93 4.97 -4.46
N ALA A 35 13.90 4.16 -5.51
CA ALA A 35 13.03 2.98 -5.57
C ALA A 35 13.38 1.95 -4.48
N GLN A 36 14.67 1.76 -4.19
CA GLN A 36 15.11 0.90 -3.11
C GLN A 36 14.72 1.47 -1.74
N MET A 37 14.97 2.75 -1.50
CA MET A 37 14.58 3.42 -0.26
C MET A 37 13.07 3.34 -0.02
N ASN A 38 12.26 3.59 -1.04
CA ASN A 38 10.80 3.51 -0.94
C ASN A 38 10.31 2.10 -0.59
N ARG A 39 11.04 1.08 -0.99
CA ARG A 39 10.70 -0.33 -0.71
C ARG A 39 11.16 -0.78 0.68
N GLU A 40 12.33 -0.35 1.14
CA GLU A 40 12.96 -0.83 2.37
C GLU A 40 12.69 0.07 3.59
N VAL A 41 12.67 1.39 3.39
CA VAL A 41 12.47 2.35 4.48
C VAL A 41 10.98 2.48 4.79
N ARG A 42 10.64 2.37 6.07
CA ARG A 42 9.31 2.64 6.62
C ARG A 42 9.41 3.82 7.57
N HIS A 43 8.79 4.92 7.21
CA HIS A 43 8.81 6.14 8.00
C HIS A 43 7.38 6.68 8.16
N TYR A 44 7.07 7.28 9.32
CA TYR A 44 5.72 7.78 9.61
C TYR A 44 5.19 8.80 8.59
N ARG A 45 6.08 9.54 7.91
CA ARG A 45 5.70 10.47 6.83
C ARG A 45 5.25 9.79 5.54
N MET A 46 5.50 8.49 5.41
CA MET A 46 5.01 7.68 4.30
C MET A 46 3.61 7.12 4.56
N GLU A 47 3.11 7.28 5.79
CA GLU A 47 1.75 6.88 6.14
C GLU A 47 0.74 7.77 5.43
N LYS A 48 -0.19 7.15 4.75
CA LYS A 48 -1.23 7.82 4.00
C LYS A 48 -2.58 7.24 4.36
N ARG A 49 -3.51 8.11 4.70
CA ARG A 49 -4.90 7.75 4.90
C ARG A 49 -5.62 7.75 3.56
N ALA A 50 -6.33 6.69 3.26
CA ALA A 50 -7.19 6.58 2.10
C ALA A 50 -8.54 6.00 2.50
N THR A 51 -9.57 6.30 1.74
CA THR A 51 -10.91 5.73 1.94
C THR A 51 -11.38 5.05 0.66
N ALA A 52 -12.10 3.96 0.82
CA ALA A 52 -12.71 3.23 -0.29
C ALA A 52 -14.14 2.80 0.07
N GLN A 53 -14.96 2.56 -0.93
CA GLN A 53 -16.30 1.99 -0.75
C GLN A 53 -16.22 0.47 -0.87
N LEU A 54 -16.63 -0.21 0.18
CA LEU A 54 -16.63 -1.65 0.28
C LEU A 54 -18.05 -2.15 0.04
N ASN A 55 -18.34 -2.49 -1.20
CA ASN A 55 -19.66 -2.98 -1.64
C ASN A 55 -19.61 -4.32 -2.34
N THR A 56 -18.39 -4.83 -2.59
CA THR A 56 -18.14 -6.11 -3.23
C THR A 56 -17.13 -6.92 -2.44
N GLN A 57 -17.02 -8.20 -2.76
CA GLN A 57 -16.04 -9.11 -2.15
C GLN A 57 -14.59 -8.65 -2.35
N TYR A 58 -14.30 -8.08 -3.51
CA TYR A 58 -12.98 -7.56 -3.86
C TYR A 58 -13.07 -6.06 -4.10
N THR A 59 -12.14 -5.33 -3.53
CA THR A 59 -12.02 -3.87 -3.72
C THR A 59 -10.57 -3.54 -4.04
N ALA A 60 -10.37 -2.70 -5.07
CA ALA A 60 -9.03 -2.30 -5.49
C ALA A 60 -8.34 -1.45 -4.41
N LEU A 61 -7.05 -1.72 -4.21
CA LEU A 61 -6.18 -0.91 -3.36
C LEU A 61 -5.64 0.30 -4.14
N PRO A 62 -5.25 1.39 -3.46
CA PRO A 62 -4.56 2.50 -4.11
C PRO A 62 -3.29 2.04 -4.83
N THR A 63 -2.94 2.71 -5.93
CA THR A 63 -1.75 2.36 -6.74
C THR A 63 -0.42 2.59 -6.00
N ASP A 64 -0.43 3.45 -4.98
CA ASP A 64 0.70 3.74 -4.11
C ASP A 64 0.71 2.90 -2.81
N PHE A 65 -0.14 1.87 -2.74
CA PHE A 65 -0.22 0.99 -1.58
C PHE A 65 1.04 0.13 -1.43
N LEU A 66 1.63 0.13 -0.24
CA LEU A 66 2.80 -0.68 0.11
C LEU A 66 2.44 -1.78 1.10
N GLN A 67 1.86 -1.39 2.23
CA GLN A 67 1.39 -2.32 3.25
C GLN A 67 0.30 -1.66 4.10
N PRO A 68 -0.61 -2.45 4.68
CA PRO A 68 -1.62 -1.90 5.57
C PRO A 68 -1.02 -1.58 6.94
N ILE A 69 -1.47 -0.49 7.53
CA ILE A 69 -1.30 -0.22 8.96
C ILE A 69 -2.51 -0.79 9.69
N ARG A 70 -3.69 -0.48 9.18
CA ARG A 70 -4.97 -1.01 9.65
C ARG A 70 -6.03 -0.81 8.58
N PHE A 71 -7.07 -1.61 8.64
CA PHE A 71 -8.31 -1.38 7.91
C PHE A 71 -9.46 -1.26 8.88
N VAL A 72 -10.19 -0.16 8.76
CA VAL A 72 -11.31 0.15 9.66
C VAL A 72 -12.53 0.47 8.82
N ILE A 73 -13.65 -0.15 9.14
CA ILE A 73 -14.94 0.28 8.61
C ILE A 73 -15.40 1.47 9.46
N THR A 74 -15.65 2.59 8.79
CA THR A 74 -16.10 3.84 9.40
C THR A 74 -17.58 4.05 9.17
N GLY A 75 -18.22 4.83 10.05
CA GLY A 75 -19.65 5.12 9.97
C GLY A 75 -20.30 5.06 11.34
N SER A 76 -21.55 4.66 11.39
CA SER A 76 -22.32 4.55 12.64
C SER A 76 -21.84 3.41 13.55
N ASP A 77 -21.22 2.40 12.97
CA ASP A 77 -20.71 1.23 13.69
C ASP A 77 -19.27 0.95 13.21
N VAL A 78 -18.31 1.50 13.94
CA VAL A 78 -16.87 1.40 13.64
C VAL A 78 -16.36 0.03 14.04
N SER A 79 -15.68 -0.65 13.10
CA SER A 79 -15.02 -1.93 13.36
C SER A 79 -13.71 -2.06 12.61
N THR A 80 -12.72 -2.64 13.26
CA THR A 80 -11.43 -2.97 12.64
C THR A 80 -11.52 -4.34 11.98
N LEU A 81 -10.98 -4.46 10.77
CA LEU A 81 -10.86 -5.73 10.07
C LEU A 81 -9.62 -6.50 10.56
N GLU A 82 -9.75 -7.80 10.70
CA GLU A 82 -8.65 -8.70 11.04
C GLU A 82 -8.01 -9.26 9.78
N GLN A 83 -6.69 -9.34 9.76
CA GLN A 83 -5.97 -9.94 8.63
C GLN A 83 -6.01 -11.46 8.72
N ALA A 84 -6.36 -12.10 7.61
CA ALA A 84 -6.32 -13.54 7.45
C ALA A 84 -5.62 -13.90 6.13
N SER A 85 -5.21 -15.16 6.01
CA SER A 85 -4.72 -15.65 4.72
C SER A 85 -5.87 -15.90 3.75
N ALA A 86 -5.59 -15.86 2.45
CA ALA A 86 -6.59 -16.15 1.43
C ALA A 86 -7.21 -17.58 1.60
N LEU A 87 -6.38 -18.53 2.04
CA LEU A 87 -6.86 -19.88 2.34
C LEU A 87 -7.84 -19.90 3.51
N GLU A 88 -7.57 -19.13 4.54
CA GLU A 88 -8.42 -19.03 5.73
C GLU A 88 -9.77 -18.38 5.38
N ILE A 89 -9.78 -17.34 4.58
CA ILE A 89 -11.01 -16.73 4.06
C ILE A 89 -11.81 -17.72 3.22
N SER A 90 -11.15 -18.52 2.39
CA SER A 90 -11.81 -19.57 1.60
C SER A 90 -12.48 -20.61 2.50
N LYS A 91 -11.82 -21.04 3.57
CA LYS A 91 -12.39 -21.96 4.54
C LYS A 91 -13.57 -21.35 5.33
N LEU A 92 -13.47 -20.08 5.70
CA LEU A 92 -14.55 -19.35 6.37
C LEU A 92 -15.80 -19.26 5.46
N ARG A 93 -15.60 -19.02 4.16
CA ARG A 93 -16.71 -19.04 3.19
C ARG A 93 -17.35 -20.39 3.05
N GLU A 94 -16.55 -21.44 2.93
CA GLU A 94 -17.04 -22.81 2.84
C GLU A 94 -17.84 -23.19 4.09
N ALA A 95 -17.33 -22.89 5.28
CA ALA A 95 -17.97 -23.18 6.56
C ALA A 95 -19.28 -22.40 6.79
N ASN A 96 -19.41 -21.22 6.21
CA ASN A 96 -20.57 -20.31 6.41
C ASN A 96 -21.46 -20.18 5.15
N ASN A 97 -21.32 -21.04 4.16
CA ASN A 97 -22.09 -21.00 2.91
C ASN A 97 -22.02 -19.65 2.19
N ASP A 98 -20.84 -19.01 2.17
CA ASP A 98 -20.59 -17.70 1.54
C ASP A 98 -21.61 -16.62 1.94
N THR A 99 -21.94 -16.54 3.23
CA THR A 99 -22.90 -15.59 3.77
C THR A 99 -22.50 -14.16 3.52
N THR A 100 -23.51 -13.28 3.38
CA THR A 100 -23.33 -11.83 3.32
C THR A 100 -23.50 -11.20 4.68
N GLY A 101 -22.82 -10.10 4.92
CA GLY A 101 -22.89 -9.37 6.18
C GLY A 101 -21.84 -8.26 6.27
N LYS A 102 -21.73 -7.66 7.45
CA LYS A 102 -20.67 -6.68 7.71
C LYS A 102 -19.30 -7.38 7.69
N PRO A 103 -18.35 -6.93 6.87
CA PRO A 103 -17.02 -7.51 6.84
C PRO A 103 -16.29 -7.43 8.18
N THR A 104 -15.59 -8.51 8.53
CA THR A 104 -14.80 -8.62 9.76
C THR A 104 -13.35 -8.99 9.49
N THR A 105 -13.09 -9.65 8.37
CA THR A 105 -11.78 -10.22 8.03
C THR A 105 -11.39 -9.83 6.62
N TYR A 106 -10.10 -9.66 6.39
CA TYR A 106 -9.57 -9.33 5.06
C TYR A 106 -8.33 -10.11 4.71
N SER A 107 -8.09 -10.24 3.41
CA SER A 107 -6.82 -10.69 2.83
C SER A 107 -6.42 -9.77 1.68
N ILE A 108 -5.13 -9.62 1.46
CA ILE A 108 -4.60 -8.85 0.33
C ILE A 108 -4.21 -9.84 -0.76
N LEU A 109 -4.78 -9.63 -1.95
CA LEU A 109 -4.50 -10.41 -3.14
C LEU A 109 -4.04 -9.47 -4.25
N ASP A 110 -2.74 -9.45 -4.52
CA ASP A 110 -2.12 -8.58 -5.50
C ASP A 110 -2.48 -7.09 -5.25
N SER A 111 -3.24 -6.48 -6.12
CA SER A 111 -3.68 -5.07 -6.06
C SER A 111 -5.07 -4.87 -5.47
N SER A 112 -5.65 -5.89 -4.87
CA SER A 112 -6.99 -5.84 -4.28
C SER A 112 -7.05 -6.43 -2.88
N ILE A 113 -8.02 -5.96 -2.12
CA ILE A 113 -8.40 -6.52 -0.83
C ILE A 113 -9.62 -7.44 -1.03
N GLU A 114 -9.55 -8.63 -0.48
CA GLU A 114 -10.67 -9.54 -0.35
C GLU A 114 -11.20 -9.48 1.07
N VAL A 115 -12.52 -9.41 1.23
CA VAL A 115 -13.15 -9.33 2.55
C VAL A 115 -14.13 -10.47 2.79
N PHE A 116 -14.28 -10.83 4.07
CA PHE A 116 -15.27 -11.79 4.54
C PHE A 116 -15.95 -11.28 5.83
N PRO A 117 -17.25 -11.42 6.00
CA PRO A 117 -18.26 -11.81 5.01
C PRO A 117 -18.32 -10.87 3.80
N LYS A 118 -18.94 -11.32 2.72
CA LYS A 118 -19.24 -10.46 1.57
C LYS A 118 -20.15 -9.31 2.01
N PRO A 119 -19.87 -8.06 1.66
CA PRO A 119 -20.67 -6.92 2.10
C PRO A 119 -22.14 -7.07 1.73
N ASP A 120 -23.03 -6.85 2.67
CA ASP A 120 -24.49 -6.78 2.48
C ASP A 120 -24.99 -5.36 2.20
N ALA A 121 -24.14 -4.38 2.40
CA ALA A 121 -24.36 -2.97 2.16
C ALA A 121 -23.07 -2.28 1.70
N THR A 122 -23.14 -0.99 1.41
CA THR A 122 -21.93 -0.20 1.14
C THR A 122 -21.34 0.32 2.44
N TYR A 123 -20.13 -0.11 2.75
CA TYR A 123 -19.36 0.33 3.90
C TYR A 123 -18.21 1.24 3.45
N THR A 124 -17.87 2.23 4.26
CA THR A 124 -16.68 3.05 4.03
C THR A 124 -15.51 2.41 4.76
N LEU A 125 -14.51 1.98 3.99
CA LEU A 125 -13.26 1.44 4.49
C LEU A 125 -12.20 2.54 4.54
N GLU A 126 -11.44 2.59 5.65
CA GLU A 126 -10.29 3.48 5.84
C GLU A 126 -9.02 2.67 6.10
#